data_48cfaef7ea3e0a85b8c32ee3eef328d9
#
_entry.id   48cfaef7ea3e0a85b8c32ee3eef328d9
#
_cell.length_a   1.000
_cell.length_b   1.000
_cell.length_c   1.000
_cell.angle_alpha   90.00
_cell.angle_beta   90.00
_cell.angle_gamma   90.00
#
_symmetry.space_group_name_H-M   'P 1'
#
loop_
_entity.id
_entity.type
_entity.pdbx_description
1 polymer ?
#
loop_
_entity_poly.entity_id
_entity_poly.type
_entity_poly.pdbx_seq_one_letter_code
_entity_poly.pdbx_strand_id
1 'polypeptide(L)'
;MGSPERRKCCPFVPEGLESGTEGASRIYHAHLSCSDVWFSALSMGNPHAVIRVEDVDAAPVAEVGPRMEYFSAFPARVNVGFLQVVSRTRGKLRVWERGAGETLACGTGACAAAVEGISRGWFDEEVTLQARGGELTIRWEGLKTPDAPVMMTGPATTVF
;
A
#
# COMPACT_ATOMS: atom_id res chain seq x y z
N MET A 1 -8.85 -18.54 -12.36
CA MET A 1 -8.30 -17.21 -12.08
C MET A 1 -9.11 -16.15 -12.81
N GLY A 2 -9.38 -15.04 -12.15
CA GLY A 2 -10.04 -13.91 -12.79
C GLY A 2 -9.14 -13.20 -13.78
N SER A 3 -9.74 -12.37 -14.66
CA SER A 3 -8.99 -11.51 -15.56
C SER A 3 -8.26 -10.43 -14.75
N PRO A 4 -7.07 -10.00 -15.19
CA PRO A 4 -6.36 -8.91 -14.53
C PRO A 4 -7.17 -7.61 -14.57
N GLU A 5 -7.26 -6.94 -13.45
CA GLU A 5 -7.81 -5.59 -13.40
C GLU A 5 -6.73 -4.57 -13.71
N ARG A 6 -7.09 -3.55 -14.47
CA ARG A 6 -6.21 -2.44 -14.83
C ARG A 6 -6.51 -1.22 -14.00
N ARG A 7 -5.49 -0.66 -13.39
CA ARG A 7 -5.60 0.58 -12.61
C ARG A 7 -4.42 1.48 -12.93
N LYS A 8 -4.60 2.77 -12.72
CA LYS A 8 -3.49 3.72 -12.80
C LYS A 8 -3.14 4.18 -11.39
N CYS A 9 -1.86 4.32 -11.13
CA CYS A 9 -1.37 4.92 -9.89
C CYS A 9 -0.89 6.34 -10.19
N CYS A 10 -1.11 7.23 -9.23
CA CYS A 10 -0.64 8.61 -9.29
C CYS A 10 0.04 8.95 -7.97
N PRO A 11 1.11 9.76 -7.99
CA PRO A 11 1.66 10.27 -6.75
C PRO A 11 0.61 11.07 -5.98
N PHE A 12 0.58 10.88 -4.69
CA PHE A 12 -0.15 11.72 -3.77
C PHE A 12 0.86 12.42 -2.88
N VAL A 13 0.83 13.74 -2.80
CA VAL A 13 1.84 14.50 -2.07
C VAL A 13 1.22 15.15 -0.84
N PRO A 14 1.43 14.57 0.36
CA PRO A 14 1.05 15.23 1.60
C PRO A 14 1.89 16.49 1.79
N GLU A 15 1.24 17.60 2.12
CA GLU A 15 1.93 18.88 2.31
C GLU A 15 2.36 19.07 3.77
N GLY A 16 3.46 19.79 3.96
CA GLY A 16 3.92 20.22 5.28
C GLY A 16 4.59 19.15 6.12
N LEU A 17 4.91 17.98 5.53
CA LEU A 17 5.58 16.90 6.25
C LEU A 17 7.07 16.83 5.91
N GLU A 18 7.85 16.39 6.89
CA GLU A 18 9.24 15.98 6.66
C GLU A 18 9.25 14.85 5.64
N SER A 19 10.13 14.92 4.65
CA SER A 19 10.17 13.94 3.57
C SER A 19 11.61 13.55 3.23
N GLY A 20 11.73 12.39 2.61
CA GLY A 20 12.97 11.85 2.05
C GLY A 20 12.67 11.05 0.82
N THR A 21 13.66 10.32 0.31
CA THR A 21 13.50 9.45 -0.85
C THR A 21 14.08 8.07 -0.56
N GLU A 22 13.45 7.04 -1.12
CA GLU A 22 13.95 5.68 -1.13
C GLU A 22 13.63 5.06 -2.49
N GLY A 23 14.67 4.66 -3.25
CA GLY A 23 14.47 4.23 -4.62
C GLY A 23 13.84 5.34 -5.45
N ALA A 24 12.77 5.01 -6.19
CA ALA A 24 12.01 5.96 -7.00
C ALA A 24 10.84 6.59 -6.23
N SER A 25 10.71 6.33 -4.93
CA SER A 25 9.59 6.79 -4.12
C SER A 25 9.98 7.89 -3.16
N ARG A 26 9.06 8.80 -2.89
CA ARG A 26 9.17 9.78 -1.81
C ARG A 26 8.50 9.20 -0.56
N ILE A 27 9.17 9.35 0.59
CA ILE A 27 8.65 8.92 1.88
C ILE A 27 8.43 10.13 2.78
N TYR A 28 7.47 10.01 3.69
CA TYR A 28 7.03 11.09 4.58
C TYR A 28 7.04 10.63 6.01
N HIS A 29 7.28 11.55 6.92
CA HIS A 29 7.30 11.27 8.35
C HIS A 29 6.06 11.85 9.02
N ALA A 30 5.34 11.03 9.77
CA ALA A 30 4.20 11.44 10.57
C ALA A 30 4.48 11.23 12.05
N HIS A 31 4.29 12.28 12.84
CA HIS A 31 4.33 12.23 14.30
C HIS A 31 2.91 11.96 14.80
N LEU A 32 2.62 10.70 15.13
CA LEU A 32 1.33 10.31 15.67
C LEU A 32 1.40 10.26 17.20
N SER A 33 0.25 10.36 17.86
CA SER A 33 0.20 10.31 19.32
C SER A 33 0.72 9.01 19.92
N CYS A 34 0.65 7.91 19.15
CA CYS A 34 1.11 6.59 19.61
C CYS A 34 2.52 6.25 19.16
N SER A 35 2.99 6.81 18.05
CA SER A 35 4.32 6.52 17.50
C SER A 35 4.64 7.42 16.32
N ASP A 36 5.91 7.43 15.93
CA ASP A 36 6.34 8.04 14.69
C ASP A 36 6.34 6.98 13.58
N VAL A 37 5.87 7.34 12.40
CA VAL A 37 5.85 6.43 11.26
C VAL A 37 6.38 7.10 10.00
N TRP A 38 7.10 6.33 9.20
CA TRP A 38 7.46 6.70 7.85
C TRP A 38 6.54 5.98 6.88
N PHE A 39 6.03 6.68 5.90
CA PHE A 39 5.08 6.13 4.94
C PHE A 39 5.28 6.70 3.55
N SER A 40 4.81 5.98 2.54
CA SER A 40 4.64 6.50 1.19
C SER A 40 3.17 6.79 0.95
N ALA A 41 2.88 7.71 0.04
CA ALA A 41 1.52 8.07 -0.30
C ALA A 41 1.31 8.04 -1.80
N LEU A 42 0.22 7.43 -2.25
CA LEU A 42 -0.14 7.37 -3.67
C LEU A 42 -1.65 7.23 -3.83
N SER A 43 -2.13 7.47 -5.04
CA SER A 43 -3.54 7.31 -5.38
C SER A 43 -3.71 6.17 -6.38
N MET A 44 -4.70 5.31 -6.10
CA MET A 44 -5.19 4.28 -7.03
C MET A 44 -6.63 4.60 -7.45
N GLY A 45 -6.95 5.91 -7.55
CA GLY A 45 -8.30 6.43 -7.63
C GLY A 45 -8.87 6.83 -6.27
N ASN A 46 -8.23 6.37 -5.20
CA ASN A 46 -8.46 6.71 -3.81
C ASN A 46 -7.09 6.80 -3.11
N PRO A 47 -6.94 7.60 -2.05
CA PRO A 47 -5.64 7.81 -1.42
C PRO A 47 -5.22 6.63 -0.56
N HIS A 48 -3.93 6.30 -0.64
CA HIS A 48 -3.29 5.22 0.14
C HIS A 48 -2.01 5.71 0.78
N ALA A 49 -1.80 5.31 2.03
CA ALA A 49 -0.51 5.39 2.72
C ALA A 49 0.02 3.97 2.91
N VAL A 50 1.30 3.76 2.64
CA VAL A 50 1.94 2.45 2.78
C VAL A 50 3.05 2.56 3.81
N ILE A 51 2.97 1.72 4.84
CA ILE A 51 3.93 1.64 5.95
C ILE A 51 4.61 0.27 5.89
N ARG A 52 5.93 0.24 5.79
CA ARG A 52 6.66 -1.02 5.90
C ARG A 52 6.76 -1.44 7.36
N VAL A 53 6.48 -2.71 7.62
CA VAL A 53 6.62 -3.34 8.94
C VAL A 53 7.47 -4.59 8.83
N GLU A 54 8.09 -5.01 9.94
CA GLU A 54 8.87 -6.24 9.95
C GLU A 54 7.99 -7.48 10.02
N ASP A 55 6.86 -7.39 10.73
CA ASP A 55 5.91 -8.49 10.91
C ASP A 55 4.49 -7.91 10.93
N VAL A 56 3.68 -8.25 9.92
CA VAL A 56 2.30 -7.75 9.83
C VAL A 56 1.43 -8.26 10.98
N ASP A 57 1.73 -9.44 11.52
CA ASP A 57 0.93 -10.01 12.61
C ASP A 57 1.18 -9.26 13.93
N ALA A 58 2.35 -8.65 14.08
CA ALA A 58 2.70 -7.82 15.23
C ALA A 58 2.44 -6.32 15.01
N ALA A 59 2.07 -5.91 13.79
CA ALA A 59 1.88 -4.52 13.45
C ALA A 59 0.70 -3.90 14.23
N PRO A 60 0.87 -2.66 14.77
CA PRO A 60 -0.19 -2.02 15.56
C PRO A 60 -1.27 -1.40 14.68
N VAL A 61 -1.96 -2.22 13.89
CA VAL A 61 -2.93 -1.77 12.89
C VAL A 61 -4.10 -1.03 13.53
N ALA A 62 -4.62 -1.53 14.65
CA ALA A 62 -5.75 -0.91 15.34
C ALA A 62 -5.41 0.43 16.03
N GLU A 63 -4.12 0.70 16.25
CA GLU A 63 -3.66 1.97 16.84
C GLU A 63 -3.24 2.97 15.77
N VAL A 64 -2.37 2.55 14.86
CA VAL A 64 -1.82 3.41 13.81
C VAL A 64 -2.83 3.66 12.70
N GLY A 65 -3.63 2.66 12.33
CA GLY A 65 -4.61 2.76 11.26
C GLY A 65 -5.54 3.95 11.40
N PRO A 66 -6.33 4.06 12.49
CA PRO A 66 -7.24 5.18 12.65
C PRO A 66 -6.53 6.53 12.79
N ARG A 67 -5.35 6.58 13.41
CA ARG A 67 -4.59 7.82 13.55
C ARG A 67 -4.06 8.32 12.21
N MET A 68 -3.62 7.42 11.35
CA MET A 68 -3.23 7.77 9.98
C MET A 68 -4.44 8.17 9.14
N GLU A 69 -5.55 7.46 9.28
CA GLU A 69 -6.77 7.76 8.53
C GLU A 69 -7.22 9.20 8.74
N TYR A 70 -7.16 9.69 9.99
CA TYR A 70 -7.57 11.04 10.36
C TYR A 70 -6.42 12.03 10.48
N PHE A 71 -5.24 11.66 10.02
CA PHE A 71 -4.08 12.55 10.07
C PHE A 71 -4.32 13.77 9.18
N SER A 72 -3.90 14.96 9.67
CA SER A 72 -4.21 16.25 9.03
C SER A 72 -3.70 16.39 7.60
N ALA A 73 -2.66 15.64 7.23
CA ALA A 73 -2.13 15.64 5.87
C ALA A 73 -3.08 14.98 4.85
N PHE A 74 -4.10 14.27 5.32
CA PHE A 74 -5.10 13.61 4.47
C PHE A 74 -6.49 14.17 4.74
N PRO A 75 -6.85 15.35 4.19
CA PRO A 75 -8.15 15.98 4.50
C PRO A 75 -9.35 15.13 4.08
N ALA A 76 -9.21 14.30 3.05
CA ALA A 76 -10.24 13.35 2.62
C ALA A 76 -10.08 11.97 3.24
N ARG A 77 -9.24 11.84 4.27
CA ARG A 77 -8.81 10.60 4.89
C ARG A 77 -8.01 9.71 3.95
N VAL A 78 -7.57 8.54 4.42
CA VAL A 78 -6.65 7.67 3.67
C VAL A 78 -6.87 6.20 4.06
N ASN A 79 -6.64 5.30 3.11
CA ASN A 79 -6.48 3.88 3.39
C ASN A 79 -5.02 3.62 3.78
N VAL A 80 -4.79 2.76 4.77
CA VAL A 80 -3.44 2.51 5.30
C VAL A 80 -3.06 1.06 5.09
N GLY A 81 -1.98 0.83 4.35
CA GLY A 81 -1.42 -0.51 4.14
C GLY A 81 -0.20 -0.74 5.02
N PHE A 82 -0.19 -1.87 5.72
CA PHE A 82 0.95 -2.34 6.52
C PHE A 82 1.59 -3.49 5.76
N LEU A 83 2.78 -3.25 5.21
CA LEU A 83 3.44 -4.15 4.27
C LEU A 83 4.68 -4.79 4.89
N GLN A 84 4.70 -6.13 4.92
CA GLN A 84 5.88 -6.92 5.24
C GLN A 84 6.50 -7.46 3.96
N VAL A 85 7.78 -7.21 3.75
CA VAL A 85 8.54 -7.73 2.62
C VAL A 85 9.09 -9.11 3.01
N VAL A 86 8.66 -10.16 2.32
CA VAL A 86 9.13 -11.53 2.56
C VAL A 86 10.30 -11.85 1.63
N SER A 87 10.15 -11.54 0.34
CA SER A 87 11.17 -11.73 -0.69
C SER A 87 10.92 -10.73 -1.82
N ARG A 88 11.72 -10.78 -2.87
CA ARG A 88 11.50 -9.89 -4.02
C ARG A 88 10.21 -10.19 -4.78
N THR A 89 9.59 -11.34 -4.55
CA THR A 89 8.36 -11.75 -5.25
C THR A 89 7.19 -12.00 -4.31
N ARG A 90 7.37 -11.82 -3.01
CA ARG A 90 6.32 -12.07 -2.02
C ARG A 90 6.34 -11.05 -0.90
N GLY A 91 5.12 -10.67 -0.46
CA GLY A 91 4.91 -9.85 0.72
C GLY A 91 3.66 -10.27 1.46
N LYS A 92 3.48 -9.71 2.65
CA LYS A 92 2.27 -9.87 3.45
C LYS A 92 1.70 -8.49 3.73
N LEU A 93 0.36 -8.40 3.74
CA LEU A 93 -0.33 -7.11 3.83
C LEU A 93 -1.51 -7.18 4.79
N ARG A 94 -1.63 -6.16 5.63
CA ARG A 94 -2.85 -5.83 6.37
C ARG A 94 -3.27 -4.43 5.99
N VAL A 95 -4.58 -4.18 5.89
CA VAL A 95 -5.11 -2.89 5.47
C VAL A 95 -6.13 -2.38 6.46
N TRP A 96 -5.99 -1.10 6.81
CA TRP A 96 -7.01 -0.32 7.50
C TRP A 96 -7.70 0.56 6.46
N GLU A 97 -8.94 0.24 6.11
CA GLU A 97 -9.68 0.95 5.08
C GLU A 97 -10.38 2.19 5.61
N ARG A 98 -10.34 3.22 4.82
CA ARG A 98 -11.03 4.48 5.09
C ARG A 98 -12.53 4.23 5.31
N GLY A 99 -13.04 4.59 6.49
CA GLY A 99 -14.45 4.44 6.85
C GLY A 99 -14.90 3.03 7.23
N ALA A 100 -14.05 2.02 7.14
CA ALA A 100 -14.42 0.62 7.37
C ALA A 100 -13.59 -0.10 8.44
N GLY A 101 -12.42 0.42 8.78
CA GLY A 101 -11.48 -0.23 9.69
C GLY A 101 -10.68 -1.34 9.00
N GLU A 102 -10.13 -2.25 9.79
CA GLU A 102 -9.35 -3.35 9.23
C GLU A 102 -10.24 -4.32 8.45
N THR A 103 -9.88 -4.60 7.20
CA THR A 103 -10.62 -5.49 6.31
C THR A 103 -9.77 -6.69 5.90
N LEU A 104 -10.43 -7.75 5.41
CA LEU A 104 -9.75 -8.98 5.00
C LEU A 104 -8.94 -8.81 3.72
N ALA A 105 -9.40 -7.96 2.82
CA ALA A 105 -8.73 -7.68 1.57
C ALA A 105 -9.17 -6.33 1.02
N CYS A 106 -8.24 -5.64 0.40
CA CYS A 106 -8.49 -4.38 -0.31
C CYS A 106 -7.67 -4.43 -1.60
N GLY A 107 -8.35 -4.57 -2.74
CA GLY A 107 -7.68 -4.66 -4.04
C GLY A 107 -6.81 -3.46 -4.35
N THR A 108 -7.31 -2.24 -4.13
CA THR A 108 -6.53 -1.02 -4.36
C THR A 108 -5.40 -0.87 -3.34
N GLY A 109 -5.61 -1.33 -2.10
CA GLY A 109 -4.56 -1.34 -1.08
C GLY A 109 -3.41 -2.28 -1.43
N ALA A 110 -3.73 -3.45 -1.99
CA ALA A 110 -2.71 -4.38 -2.46
C ALA A 110 -1.93 -3.80 -3.65
N CYS A 111 -2.62 -3.16 -4.59
CA CYS A 111 -1.96 -2.48 -5.71
C CYS A 111 -1.04 -1.36 -5.22
N ALA A 112 -1.49 -0.55 -4.28
CA ALA A 112 -0.69 0.54 -3.72
C ALA A 112 0.58 0.01 -3.03
N ALA A 113 0.44 -1.03 -2.21
CA ALA A 113 1.57 -1.64 -1.53
C ALA A 113 2.58 -2.25 -2.50
N ALA A 114 2.11 -2.92 -3.55
CA ALA A 114 2.98 -3.50 -4.58
C ALA A 114 3.73 -2.41 -5.34
N VAL A 115 3.04 -1.37 -5.80
CA VAL A 115 3.66 -0.25 -6.53
C VAL A 115 4.75 0.40 -5.68
N GLU A 116 4.47 0.66 -4.41
CA GLU A 116 5.46 1.25 -3.51
C GLU A 116 6.65 0.33 -3.27
N GLY A 117 6.41 -0.95 -3.07
CA GLY A 117 7.50 -1.91 -2.89
C GLY A 117 8.39 -2.04 -4.12
N ILE A 118 7.80 -2.01 -5.31
CA ILE A 118 8.54 -1.99 -6.58
C ILE A 118 9.33 -0.68 -6.71
N SER A 119 8.71 0.46 -6.42
CA SER A 119 9.32 1.78 -6.52
C SER A 119 10.51 1.93 -5.57
N ARG A 120 10.43 1.34 -4.38
CA ARG A 120 11.52 1.38 -3.39
C ARG A 120 12.60 0.32 -3.64
N GLY A 121 12.40 -0.57 -4.62
CA GLY A 121 13.36 -1.61 -4.94
C GLY A 121 13.25 -2.86 -4.07
N TRP A 122 12.18 -3.01 -3.30
CA TRP A 122 11.95 -4.20 -2.47
C TRP A 122 11.43 -5.38 -3.27
N PHE A 123 10.65 -5.12 -4.31
CA PHE A 123 9.99 -6.13 -5.13
C PHE A 123 10.41 -6.04 -6.59
N ASP A 124 10.39 -7.18 -7.26
CA ASP A 124 10.41 -7.26 -8.71
C ASP A 124 9.08 -6.74 -9.29
N GLU A 125 8.98 -6.62 -10.60
CA GLU A 125 7.80 -6.07 -11.27
C GLU A 125 6.51 -6.87 -11.05
N GLU A 126 6.63 -8.13 -10.67
CA GLU A 126 5.50 -8.98 -10.29
C GLU A 126 5.70 -9.49 -8.87
N VAL A 127 4.70 -9.30 -8.03
CA VAL A 127 4.74 -9.69 -6.64
C VAL A 127 3.40 -10.26 -6.20
N THR A 128 3.44 -11.29 -5.37
CA THR A 128 2.26 -11.87 -4.73
C THR A 128 2.19 -11.37 -3.29
N LEU A 129 1.08 -10.75 -2.94
CA LEU A 129 0.81 -10.27 -1.58
C LEU A 129 -0.23 -11.15 -0.91
N GLN A 130 0.11 -11.64 0.27
CA GLN A 130 -0.81 -12.39 1.11
C GLN A 130 -1.56 -11.44 2.02
N ALA A 131 -2.85 -11.26 1.78
CA ALA A 131 -3.77 -10.56 2.67
C ALA A 131 -4.51 -11.60 3.53
N ARG A 132 -5.25 -11.14 4.54
CA ARG A 132 -6.05 -12.05 5.37
C ARG A 132 -7.11 -12.81 4.60
N GLY A 133 -7.66 -12.20 3.55
CA GLY A 133 -8.69 -12.80 2.72
C GLY A 133 -8.19 -13.64 1.55
N GLY A 134 -6.89 -13.73 1.35
CA GLY A 134 -6.29 -14.51 0.26
C GLY A 134 -5.07 -13.85 -0.37
N GLU A 135 -4.57 -14.45 -1.44
CA GLU A 135 -3.42 -13.93 -2.16
C GLU A 135 -3.83 -13.15 -3.40
N LEU A 136 -3.11 -12.07 -3.67
CA LEU A 136 -3.27 -11.25 -4.86
C LEU A 136 -1.91 -11.10 -5.53
N THR A 137 -1.87 -11.29 -6.85
CA THR A 137 -0.65 -11.07 -7.63
C THR A 137 -0.77 -9.75 -8.38
N ILE A 138 0.20 -8.87 -8.19
CA ILE A 138 0.23 -7.56 -8.79
C ILE A 138 1.45 -7.44 -9.70
N ARG A 139 1.24 -6.91 -10.90
CA ARG A 139 2.30 -6.63 -11.85
C ARG A 139 2.26 -5.16 -12.24
N TRP A 140 3.44 -4.51 -12.22
CA TRP A 140 3.56 -3.12 -12.61
C TRP A 140 4.95 -2.84 -13.18
N GLU A 141 4.98 -2.25 -14.36
CA GLU A 141 6.21 -1.95 -15.11
C GLU A 141 6.49 -0.45 -15.17
N GLY A 142 5.92 0.32 -14.24
CA GLY A 142 5.97 1.78 -14.26
C GLY A 142 7.35 2.40 -14.06
N LEU A 143 8.33 1.64 -13.55
CA LEU A 143 9.71 2.13 -13.48
C LEU A 143 10.38 2.20 -14.86
N LYS A 144 9.95 1.35 -15.79
CA LYS A 144 10.48 1.30 -17.17
C LYS A 144 9.58 2.01 -18.16
N THR A 145 8.27 1.95 -17.95
CA THR A 145 7.26 2.46 -18.88
C THR A 145 6.38 3.47 -18.15
N PRO A 146 6.53 4.78 -18.44
CA PRO A 146 5.63 5.79 -17.87
C PRO A 146 4.17 5.45 -18.18
N ASP A 147 3.28 5.73 -17.26
CA ASP A 147 1.83 5.47 -17.35
C ASP A 147 1.45 3.99 -17.49
N ALA A 148 2.35 3.05 -17.19
CA ALA A 148 2.02 1.64 -17.19
C ALA A 148 0.87 1.36 -16.22
N PRO A 149 -0.14 0.56 -16.61
CA PRO A 149 -1.22 0.20 -15.70
C PRO A 149 -0.74 -0.77 -14.63
N VAL A 150 -1.38 -0.71 -13.48
CA VAL A 150 -1.20 -1.73 -12.44
C VAL A 150 -2.16 -2.88 -12.75
N MET A 151 -1.62 -4.07 -12.90
CA MET A 151 -2.38 -5.28 -13.22
C MET A 151 -2.53 -6.13 -11.96
N MET A 152 -3.75 -6.46 -11.59
CA MET A 152 -4.04 -7.29 -10.41
C MET A 152 -4.78 -8.55 -10.83
N THR A 153 -4.29 -9.69 -10.35
CA THR A 153 -4.91 -10.99 -10.55
C THR A 153 -5.12 -11.65 -9.20
N GLY A 154 -6.32 -12.16 -8.95
CA GLY A 154 -6.64 -12.94 -7.77
C GLY A 154 -7.30 -14.24 -8.12
N PRO A 155 -7.49 -15.15 -7.15
CA PRO A 155 -8.27 -16.36 -7.36
C PRO A 155 -9.71 -16.04 -7.77
N ALA A 156 -10.26 -16.79 -8.71
CA ALA A 156 -11.63 -16.56 -9.18
C ALA A 156 -12.69 -16.73 -8.10
N THR A 157 -12.37 -17.47 -7.04
CA THR A 157 -13.27 -17.71 -5.90
C THR A 157 -13.08 -16.71 -4.77
N THR A 158 -12.16 -15.78 -4.90
CA THR A 158 -11.90 -14.78 -3.85
C THR A 158 -13.05 -13.78 -3.79
N VAL A 159 -13.55 -13.53 -2.59
CA VAL A 159 -14.60 -12.56 -2.32
C VAL A 159 -13.98 -11.39 -1.53
N PHE A 160 -14.19 -10.21 -2.03
CA PHE A 160 -13.68 -8.99 -1.42
C PHE A 160 -14.80 -8.16 -0.83
#